data_7a00a914f843f17ab7533478b6072d5c
#
_entry.id   7a00a914f843f17ab7533478b6072d5c
#
_cell.length_a   1.000
_cell.length_b   1.000
_cell.length_c   1.000
_cell.angle_alpha   90.00
_cell.angle_beta   90.00
_cell.angle_gamma   90.00
#
_symmetry.space_group_name_H-M   'P 1'
#
loop_
_entity.id
_entity.type
_entity.pdbx_description
1 polymer ?
#
loop_
_entity_poly.entity_id
_entity_poly.type
_entity_poly.pdbx_seq_one_letter_code
_entity_poly.pdbx_strand_id
1 'polypeptide(L)'
;MQRLLTALIAGGIFGTGLLISGMTNTIKVQGWLDVFGDWDPTLAFVLGGAILPMAVAWRIAARRKASFLGLPLPAPPRREIDANLIAGSVLFGMGWALAGLCPGPALASLSYGGWGGVVFLIAMTAAMVAAPRLRPLDITPRSKMEIRALTPSYAVSPQIALSDMAAIKAAGFTTLIDNRPDGEIPGSLQTEAMRTAAEAAGLTFVAIPLMPGNITDANIKAQAAAAAASKGPVFAYCASGNRCSQVWAMMNAGAQPTDALIGIPARFGYQLEPLRARIDALAAG
;
A
#
# COMPACT_ATOMS: atom_id res chain seq x y z
N MET A 1 7.93 25.02 3.21
CA MET A 1 9.31 25.36 2.79
C MET A 1 10.33 24.26 3.11
N GLN A 2 10.41 23.73 4.35
CA GLN A 2 11.39 22.67 4.70
C GLN A 2 11.33 21.42 3.80
N ARG A 3 10.15 20.94 3.42
CA ARG A 3 9.99 19.80 2.51
C ARG A 3 10.56 20.02 1.12
N LEU A 4 10.37 21.23 0.56
CA LEU A 4 10.91 21.58 -0.76
C LEU A 4 12.42 21.70 -0.71
N LEU A 5 12.97 22.25 0.36
CA LEU A 5 14.41 22.37 0.54
C LEU A 5 15.06 20.98 0.69
N THR A 6 14.50 20.08 1.51
CA THR A 6 15.00 18.71 1.65
C THR A 6 14.91 17.92 0.35
N ALA A 7 13.82 18.09 -0.41
CA ALA A 7 13.66 17.46 -1.72
C ALA A 7 14.70 17.99 -2.74
N LEU A 8 14.94 19.29 -2.75
CA LEU A 8 15.95 19.91 -3.60
C LEU A 8 17.37 19.40 -3.29
N ILE A 9 17.73 19.36 -2.00
CA ILE A 9 19.04 18.85 -1.56
C ILE A 9 19.18 17.37 -1.93
N ALA A 10 18.19 16.54 -1.61
CA ALA A 10 18.23 15.12 -1.93
C ALA A 10 18.32 14.85 -3.42
N GLY A 11 17.52 15.56 -4.24
CA GLY A 11 17.55 15.48 -5.69
C GLY A 11 18.88 15.96 -6.28
N GLY A 12 19.43 17.03 -5.73
CA GLY A 12 20.76 17.56 -6.13
C GLY A 12 21.90 16.56 -5.85
N ILE A 13 21.93 15.96 -4.66
CA ILE A 13 22.92 14.93 -4.31
C ILE A 13 22.78 13.72 -5.22
N PHE A 14 21.54 13.26 -5.46
CA PHE A 14 21.27 12.13 -6.34
C PHE A 14 21.70 12.40 -7.79
N GLY A 15 21.31 13.56 -8.36
CA GLY A 15 21.68 13.95 -9.71
C GLY A 15 23.19 14.10 -9.88
N THR A 16 23.88 14.70 -8.90
CA THR A 16 25.35 14.81 -8.91
C THR A 16 26.01 13.42 -8.85
N GLY A 17 25.49 12.51 -8.05
CA GLY A 17 25.96 11.13 -8.00
C GLY A 17 25.83 10.41 -9.33
N LEU A 18 24.70 10.58 -10.04
CA LEU A 18 24.49 10.03 -11.37
C LEU A 18 25.45 10.62 -12.41
N LEU A 19 25.75 11.91 -12.32
CA LEU A 19 26.68 12.58 -13.22
C LEU A 19 28.12 12.09 -13.00
N ILE A 20 28.58 12.04 -11.75
CA ILE A 20 29.95 11.60 -11.39
C ILE A 20 30.15 10.12 -11.74
N SER A 21 29.17 9.26 -11.50
CA SER A 21 29.25 7.83 -11.83
C SER A 21 29.16 7.55 -13.32
N GLY A 22 28.75 8.54 -14.14
CA GLY A 22 28.51 8.39 -15.56
C GLY A 22 27.26 7.58 -15.91
N MET A 23 26.33 7.40 -14.96
CA MET A 23 25.07 6.64 -15.18
C MET A 23 24.05 7.37 -16.04
N THR A 24 24.34 8.57 -16.48
CA THR A 24 23.61 9.30 -17.53
C THR A 24 24.02 8.87 -18.93
N ASN A 25 25.09 8.09 -19.07
CA ASN A 25 25.55 7.54 -20.36
C ASN A 25 24.94 6.14 -20.56
N THR A 26 24.11 6.00 -21.60
CA THR A 26 23.42 4.76 -21.94
C THR A 26 24.36 3.61 -22.26
N ILE A 27 25.53 3.89 -22.86
CA ILE A 27 26.54 2.88 -23.20
C ILE A 27 27.06 2.18 -21.94
N LYS A 28 27.31 2.92 -20.85
CA LYS A 28 27.74 2.31 -19.57
C LYS A 28 26.69 1.41 -18.97
N VAL A 29 25.41 1.81 -19.06
CA VAL A 29 24.29 1.00 -18.55
C VAL A 29 24.14 -0.28 -19.40
N GLN A 30 24.26 -0.16 -20.73
CA GLN A 30 24.22 -1.33 -21.63
C GLN A 30 25.43 -2.23 -21.44
N GLY A 31 26.62 -1.68 -21.22
CA GLY A 31 27.83 -2.45 -20.91
C GLY A 31 27.70 -3.30 -19.63
N TRP A 32 26.94 -2.87 -18.64
CA TRP A 32 26.59 -3.71 -17.48
C TRP A 32 25.75 -4.93 -17.86
N LEU A 33 24.87 -4.81 -18.86
CA LEU A 33 23.99 -5.88 -19.32
C LEU A 33 24.71 -6.85 -20.27
N ASP A 34 25.83 -6.44 -20.84
CA ASP A 34 26.65 -7.28 -21.72
C ASP A 34 27.57 -8.23 -20.95
N VAL A 35 26.94 -9.17 -20.24
CA VAL A 35 27.63 -10.12 -19.35
C VAL A 35 28.59 -11.05 -20.10
N PHE A 36 28.39 -11.24 -21.40
CA PHE A 36 29.20 -12.15 -22.24
C PHE A 36 30.20 -11.42 -23.15
N GLY A 37 30.17 -10.07 -23.19
CA GLY A 37 31.10 -9.23 -23.94
C GLY A 37 32.00 -8.38 -23.04
N ASP A 38 32.17 -7.09 -23.37
CA ASP A 38 32.99 -6.14 -22.60
C ASP A 38 32.22 -5.62 -21.37
N TRP A 39 32.08 -6.46 -20.36
CA TRP A 39 31.29 -6.18 -19.17
C TRP A 39 31.84 -5.01 -18.34
N ASP A 40 31.01 -3.97 -18.13
CA ASP A 40 31.33 -2.82 -17.26
C ASP A 40 30.70 -2.97 -15.86
N PRO A 41 31.50 -3.25 -14.79
CA PRO A 41 30.99 -3.43 -13.43
C PRO A 41 30.57 -2.14 -12.73
N THR A 42 30.68 -0.97 -13.33
CA THR A 42 30.41 0.34 -12.72
C THR A 42 29.04 0.39 -12.04
N LEU A 43 28.01 -0.16 -12.69
CA LEU A 43 26.65 -0.17 -12.13
C LEU A 43 26.55 -1.03 -10.84
N ALA A 44 27.33 -2.09 -10.69
CA ALA A 44 27.36 -2.86 -9.44
C ALA A 44 27.78 -1.99 -8.25
N PHE A 45 28.82 -1.18 -8.42
CA PHE A 45 29.29 -0.27 -7.38
C PHE A 45 28.29 0.83 -7.08
N VAL A 46 27.60 1.37 -8.09
CA VAL A 46 26.54 2.37 -7.91
C VAL A 46 25.38 1.77 -7.13
N LEU A 47 24.90 0.58 -7.51
CA LEU A 47 23.82 -0.12 -6.83
C LEU A 47 24.22 -0.50 -5.39
N GLY A 48 25.41 -1.05 -5.20
CA GLY A 48 25.92 -1.39 -3.86
C GLY A 48 26.03 -0.16 -2.96
N GLY A 49 26.57 0.92 -3.50
CA GLY A 49 26.67 2.21 -2.80
C GLY A 49 25.33 2.84 -2.44
N ALA A 50 24.27 2.54 -3.19
CA ALA A 50 22.91 2.99 -2.88
C ALA A 50 22.19 2.04 -1.89
N ILE A 51 22.32 0.73 -2.09
CA ILE A 51 21.60 -0.28 -1.29
C ILE A 51 22.09 -0.30 0.16
N LEU A 52 23.41 -0.24 0.41
CA LEU A 52 23.97 -0.33 1.75
C LEU A 52 23.53 0.81 2.69
N PRO A 53 23.65 2.10 2.33
CA PRO A 53 23.15 3.19 3.16
C PRO A 53 21.63 3.14 3.33
N MET A 54 20.90 2.76 2.27
CA MET A 54 19.45 2.63 2.32
C MET A 54 19.01 1.51 3.28
N ALA A 55 19.69 0.37 3.29
CA ALA A 55 19.42 -0.72 4.24
C ALA A 55 19.60 -0.27 5.69
N VAL A 56 20.62 0.54 5.96
CA VAL A 56 20.84 1.15 7.28
C VAL A 56 19.71 2.13 7.61
N ALA A 57 19.36 3.01 6.66
CA ALA A 57 18.28 3.98 6.83
C ALA A 57 16.93 3.30 7.13
N TRP A 58 16.59 2.21 6.41
CA TRP A 58 15.39 1.43 6.69
C TRP A 58 15.41 0.74 8.05
N ARG A 59 16.57 0.23 8.50
CA ARG A 59 16.71 -0.31 9.85
C ARG A 59 16.47 0.74 10.93
N ILE A 60 16.99 1.95 10.73
CA ILE A 60 16.76 3.08 11.65
C ILE A 60 15.27 3.48 11.60
N ALA A 61 14.68 3.60 10.42
CA ALA A 61 13.26 3.95 10.24
C ALA A 61 12.33 2.93 10.91
N ALA A 62 12.62 1.63 10.80
CA ALA A 62 11.83 0.57 11.42
C ALA A 62 11.78 0.65 12.96
N ARG A 63 12.78 1.30 13.59
CA ARG A 63 12.83 1.53 15.04
C ARG A 63 12.23 2.85 15.48
N ARG A 64 11.81 3.71 14.55
CA ARG A 64 11.24 5.03 14.82
C ARG A 64 9.74 5.06 14.59
N LYS A 65 9.01 5.78 15.43
CA LYS A 65 7.56 5.98 15.28
C LYS A 65 7.21 7.11 14.31
N ALA A 66 8.13 8.06 14.11
CA ALA A 66 7.93 9.21 13.24
C ALA A 66 9.25 9.65 12.60
N SER A 67 9.14 10.39 11.49
CA SER A 67 10.27 11.05 10.83
C SER A 67 10.81 12.22 11.68
N PHE A 68 11.97 12.77 11.31
CA PHE A 68 12.52 13.97 11.95
C PHE A 68 11.59 15.19 11.90
N LEU A 69 10.67 15.23 10.92
CA LEU A 69 9.68 16.31 10.74
C LEU A 69 8.34 15.98 11.42
N GLY A 70 8.28 14.96 12.30
CA GLY A 70 7.06 14.56 13.00
C GLY A 70 6.03 13.84 12.15
N LEU A 71 6.32 13.53 10.89
CA LEU A 71 5.40 12.83 10.00
C LEU A 71 5.44 11.32 10.23
N PRO A 72 4.32 10.61 10.07
CA PRO A 72 4.32 9.15 10.13
C PRO A 72 5.23 8.59 9.03
N LEU A 73 6.02 7.57 9.39
CA LEU A 73 6.84 6.85 8.42
C LEU A 73 5.95 5.96 7.56
N PRO A 74 6.28 5.78 6.26
CA PRO A 74 5.51 4.91 5.39
C PRO A 74 5.53 3.47 5.94
N ALA A 75 4.40 2.78 5.82
CA ALA A 75 4.32 1.37 6.16
C ALA A 75 5.28 0.55 5.27
N PRO A 76 5.87 -0.53 5.78
CA PRO A 76 6.70 -1.41 4.98
C PRO A 76 5.91 -1.93 3.77
N PRO A 77 6.53 -2.04 2.59
CA PRO A 77 5.86 -2.53 1.40
C PRO A 77 5.36 -3.97 1.61
N ARG A 78 4.26 -4.31 0.95
CA ARG A 78 3.76 -5.68 0.93
C ARG A 78 4.80 -6.59 0.30
N ARG A 79 5.01 -7.78 0.89
CA ARG A 79 5.97 -8.79 0.39
C ARG A 79 5.30 -9.80 -0.56
N GLU A 80 4.27 -9.38 -1.26
CA GLU A 80 3.54 -10.26 -2.17
C GLU A 80 4.12 -10.13 -3.58
N ILE A 81 4.53 -11.25 -4.15
CA ILE A 81 4.96 -11.34 -5.55
C ILE A 81 3.74 -11.77 -6.35
N ASP A 82 3.11 -10.82 -7.03
CA ASP A 82 1.96 -11.07 -7.88
C ASP A 82 2.35 -11.06 -9.39
N ALA A 83 1.42 -11.50 -10.23
CA ALA A 83 1.63 -11.56 -11.67
C ALA A 83 1.85 -10.16 -12.29
N ASN A 84 1.25 -9.10 -11.71
CA ASN A 84 1.44 -7.73 -12.18
C ASN A 84 2.87 -7.25 -11.90
N LEU A 85 3.41 -7.58 -10.72
CA LEU A 85 4.80 -7.28 -10.38
C LEU A 85 5.76 -8.00 -11.33
N ILE A 86 5.52 -9.29 -11.60
CA ILE A 86 6.36 -10.06 -12.52
C ILE A 86 6.28 -9.48 -13.92
N ALA A 87 5.09 -9.29 -14.48
CA ALA A 87 4.91 -8.77 -15.83
C ALA A 87 5.47 -7.35 -15.96
N GLY A 88 5.22 -6.48 -14.97
CA GLY A 88 5.76 -5.12 -14.93
C GLY A 88 7.28 -5.10 -14.86
N SER A 89 7.89 -5.99 -14.06
CA SER A 89 9.34 -6.11 -13.94
C SER A 89 9.99 -6.60 -15.24
N VAL A 90 9.37 -7.56 -15.92
CA VAL A 90 9.85 -8.05 -17.23
C VAL A 90 9.78 -6.93 -18.28
N LEU A 91 8.64 -6.24 -18.39
CA LEU A 91 8.48 -5.13 -19.34
C LEU A 91 9.45 -3.98 -19.04
N PHE A 92 9.62 -3.65 -17.76
CA PHE A 92 10.61 -2.64 -17.35
C PHE A 92 12.04 -3.08 -17.71
N GLY A 93 12.42 -4.33 -17.43
CA GLY A 93 13.73 -4.86 -17.75
C GLY A 93 14.02 -4.86 -19.24
N MET A 94 13.05 -5.23 -20.07
CA MET A 94 13.16 -5.17 -21.54
C MET A 94 13.35 -3.72 -22.02
N GLY A 95 12.53 -2.79 -21.56
CA GLY A 95 12.64 -1.38 -21.90
C GLY A 95 13.97 -0.77 -21.46
N TRP A 96 14.44 -1.15 -20.28
CA TRP A 96 15.72 -0.70 -19.75
C TRP A 96 16.91 -1.25 -20.54
N ALA A 97 16.88 -2.52 -20.92
CA ALA A 97 17.92 -3.13 -21.77
C ALA A 97 18.03 -2.45 -23.13
N LEU A 98 16.90 -2.09 -23.74
CA LEU A 98 16.86 -1.43 -25.05
C LEU A 98 17.28 0.05 -24.98
N ALA A 99 16.81 0.78 -23.98
CA ALA A 99 17.03 2.23 -23.88
C ALA A 99 18.32 2.61 -23.14
N GLY A 100 18.80 1.77 -22.23
CA GLY A 100 19.91 2.09 -21.33
C GLY A 100 19.62 3.26 -20.38
N LEU A 101 18.37 3.68 -20.24
CA LEU A 101 17.96 4.82 -19.43
C LEU A 101 16.97 4.43 -18.34
N CYS A 102 17.16 5.02 -17.15
CA CYS A 102 16.18 5.03 -16.07
C CYS A 102 15.56 6.44 -15.95
N PRO A 103 14.40 6.58 -15.28
CA PRO A 103 13.77 7.89 -15.07
C PRO A 103 14.69 8.95 -14.44
N GLY A 104 15.50 8.55 -13.44
CA GLY A 104 16.45 9.44 -12.77
C GLY A 104 17.53 10.00 -13.69
N PRO A 105 18.34 9.13 -14.33
CA PRO A 105 19.30 9.54 -15.33
C PRO A 105 18.72 10.35 -16.48
N ALA A 106 17.51 10.00 -16.97
CA ALA A 106 16.84 10.75 -18.01
C ALA A 106 16.52 12.19 -17.60
N LEU A 107 16.01 12.39 -16.37
CA LEU A 107 15.76 13.71 -15.81
C LEU A 107 17.08 14.49 -15.57
N ALA A 108 18.09 13.84 -15.02
CA ALA A 108 19.39 14.46 -14.73
C ALA A 108 20.13 14.90 -16.00
N SER A 109 19.93 14.21 -17.13
CA SER A 109 20.58 14.51 -18.41
C SER A 109 19.79 15.45 -19.34
N LEU A 110 18.61 15.92 -18.93
CA LEU A 110 17.74 16.76 -19.79
C LEU A 110 18.41 17.96 -20.39
N SER A 111 19.34 18.60 -19.65
CA SER A 111 20.02 19.81 -20.10
C SER A 111 21.16 19.56 -21.13
N TYR A 112 21.68 18.33 -21.19
CA TYR A 112 22.85 17.98 -22.05
C TYR A 112 22.70 16.64 -22.79
N GLY A 113 21.71 15.82 -22.47
CA GLY A 113 21.50 14.48 -23.04
C GLY A 113 20.83 14.46 -24.42
N GLY A 114 20.55 15.63 -25.00
CA GLY A 114 19.94 15.76 -26.31
C GLY A 114 18.50 15.25 -26.41
N TRP A 115 18.01 15.08 -27.63
CA TRP A 115 16.61 14.69 -27.89
C TRP A 115 16.25 13.30 -27.41
N GLY A 116 17.22 12.38 -27.29
CA GLY A 116 16.95 11.00 -26.82
C GLY A 116 16.35 10.95 -25.40
N GLY A 117 16.89 11.75 -24.48
CA GLY A 117 16.36 11.86 -23.11
C GLY A 117 14.95 12.43 -23.06
N VAL A 118 14.66 13.44 -23.88
CA VAL A 118 13.34 14.07 -24.00
C VAL A 118 12.32 13.08 -24.54
N VAL A 119 12.64 12.39 -25.63
CA VAL A 119 11.76 11.37 -26.25
C VAL A 119 11.47 10.24 -25.26
N PHE A 120 12.50 9.77 -24.54
CA PHE A 120 12.33 8.75 -23.50
C PHE A 120 11.36 9.21 -22.41
N LEU A 121 11.50 10.43 -21.88
CA LEU A 121 10.62 10.96 -20.84
C LEU A 121 9.17 11.14 -21.32
N ILE A 122 8.98 11.62 -22.56
CA ILE A 122 7.65 11.74 -23.16
C ILE A 122 7.02 10.35 -23.30
N ALA A 123 7.73 9.37 -23.85
CA ALA A 123 7.25 8.01 -24.02
C ALA A 123 6.92 7.35 -22.68
N MET A 124 7.79 7.51 -21.68
CA MET A 124 7.58 7.01 -20.31
C MET A 124 6.33 7.64 -19.68
N THR A 125 6.20 8.97 -19.75
CA THR A 125 5.04 9.68 -19.20
C THR A 125 3.74 9.26 -19.89
N ALA A 126 3.76 9.15 -21.22
CA ALA A 126 2.64 8.68 -22.01
C ALA A 126 2.23 7.24 -21.61
N ALA A 127 3.21 6.34 -21.43
CA ALA A 127 2.96 4.98 -20.98
C ALA A 127 2.38 4.95 -19.56
N MET A 128 2.88 5.78 -18.63
CA MET A 128 2.35 5.88 -17.27
C MET A 128 0.89 6.37 -17.25
N VAL A 129 0.52 7.29 -18.14
CA VAL A 129 -0.87 7.78 -18.27
C VAL A 129 -1.75 6.76 -18.98
N ALA A 130 -1.21 6.04 -19.96
CA ALA A 130 -1.95 5.05 -20.74
C ALA A 130 -2.13 3.72 -20.01
N ALA A 131 -1.16 3.28 -19.22
CA ALA A 131 -1.16 1.99 -18.55
C ALA A 131 -2.44 1.70 -17.72
N PRO A 132 -3.01 2.65 -16.95
CA PRO A 132 -4.28 2.41 -16.25
C PRO A 132 -5.49 2.21 -17.19
N ARG A 133 -5.43 2.80 -18.41
CA ARG A 133 -6.49 2.70 -19.42
C ARG A 133 -6.37 1.45 -20.28
N LEU A 134 -5.15 0.94 -20.43
CA LEU A 134 -4.82 -0.27 -21.19
C LEU A 134 -4.96 -1.54 -20.36
N ARG A 135 -5.47 -1.45 -19.14
CA ARG A 135 -5.77 -2.61 -18.28
C ARG A 135 -7.08 -3.32 -18.70
N PRO A 136 -7.11 -4.12 -19.80
CA PRO A 136 -8.17 -5.10 -20.01
C PRO A 136 -7.84 -6.44 -19.36
N LEU A 137 -6.61 -6.60 -18.87
CA LEU A 137 -6.24 -7.75 -18.06
C LEU A 137 -6.54 -7.39 -16.61
N ASP A 138 -7.69 -7.84 -16.15
CA ASP A 138 -8.00 -7.97 -14.74
C ASP A 138 -7.08 -9.05 -14.15
N ILE A 139 -5.76 -8.78 -14.22
CA ILE A 139 -4.74 -9.48 -13.45
C ILE A 139 -4.71 -8.81 -12.06
N THR A 140 -5.85 -8.39 -11.56
CA THR A 140 -5.99 -8.27 -10.14
C THR A 140 -5.78 -9.68 -9.61
N PRO A 141 -4.79 -9.91 -8.71
CA PRO A 141 -4.82 -11.15 -7.95
C PRO A 141 -6.25 -11.21 -7.44
N ARG A 142 -6.96 -12.27 -7.76
CA ARG A 142 -8.22 -12.59 -7.12
C ARG A 142 -7.94 -12.32 -5.66
N SER A 143 -8.51 -11.23 -5.13
CA SER A 143 -8.37 -10.91 -3.72
C SER A 143 -8.75 -12.19 -3.04
N LYS A 144 -7.77 -12.90 -2.47
CA LYS A 144 -8.08 -14.05 -1.65
C LYS A 144 -8.77 -13.45 -0.46
N MET A 145 -10.09 -13.36 -0.54
CA MET A 145 -10.92 -12.94 0.57
C MET A 145 -10.48 -13.76 1.78
N GLU A 146 -9.85 -13.12 2.74
CA GLU A 146 -9.42 -13.76 3.96
C GLU A 146 -10.45 -13.46 5.06
N ILE A 147 -11.18 -14.48 5.45
CA ILE A 147 -12.10 -14.38 6.59
C ILE A 147 -11.27 -14.56 7.86
N ARG A 148 -10.95 -13.47 8.53
CA ARG A 148 -10.24 -13.46 9.81
C ARG A 148 -11.27 -13.26 10.92
N ALA A 149 -11.84 -14.34 11.42
CA ALA A 149 -12.86 -14.30 12.45
C ALA A 149 -12.27 -13.89 13.80
N LEU A 150 -12.60 -12.68 14.26
CA LEU A 150 -12.24 -12.20 15.60
C LEU A 150 -13.16 -12.81 16.65
N THR A 151 -14.45 -12.97 16.31
CA THR A 151 -15.45 -13.70 17.09
C THR A 151 -16.35 -14.49 16.14
N PRO A 152 -17.20 -15.39 16.61
CA PRO A 152 -18.20 -16.07 15.77
C PRO A 152 -19.15 -15.11 15.02
N SER A 153 -19.35 -13.89 15.56
CA SER A 153 -20.26 -12.89 15.01
C SER A 153 -19.55 -11.75 14.27
N TYR A 154 -18.22 -11.70 14.26
CA TYR A 154 -17.48 -10.59 13.66
C TYR A 154 -16.17 -11.05 13.01
N ALA A 155 -16.03 -10.79 11.72
CA ALA A 155 -14.82 -11.07 10.99
C ALA A 155 -14.26 -9.80 10.31
N VAL A 156 -12.95 -9.77 10.13
CA VAL A 156 -12.25 -8.70 9.41
C VAL A 156 -11.50 -9.26 8.20
N SER A 157 -11.29 -8.42 7.20
CA SER A 157 -10.60 -8.79 5.97
C SER A 157 -9.72 -7.64 5.45
N PRO A 158 -8.66 -7.96 4.71
CA PRO A 158 -8.08 -7.02 3.76
C PRO A 158 -9.09 -6.57 2.71
N GLN A 159 -8.66 -5.72 1.78
CA GLN A 159 -9.49 -5.29 0.64
C GLN A 159 -10.09 -6.49 -0.08
N ILE A 160 -11.38 -6.43 -0.33
CA ILE A 160 -12.15 -7.41 -1.09
C ILE A 160 -12.50 -6.88 -2.49
N ALA A 161 -12.87 -7.77 -3.38
CA ALA A 161 -13.34 -7.46 -4.73
C ALA A 161 -14.87 -7.53 -4.82
N LEU A 162 -15.45 -6.94 -5.86
CA LEU A 162 -16.89 -7.06 -6.13
C LEU A 162 -17.33 -8.53 -6.30
N SER A 163 -16.46 -9.37 -6.87
CA SER A 163 -16.69 -10.81 -7.06
C SER A 163 -16.78 -11.61 -5.76
N ASP A 164 -16.34 -11.06 -4.63
CA ASP A 164 -16.31 -11.77 -3.34
C ASP A 164 -17.66 -11.73 -2.63
N MET A 165 -18.58 -10.86 -3.05
CA MET A 165 -19.87 -10.63 -2.35
C MET A 165 -20.70 -11.91 -2.19
N ALA A 166 -20.79 -12.72 -3.27
CA ALA A 166 -21.51 -14.00 -3.22
C ALA A 166 -20.86 -14.98 -2.22
N ALA A 167 -19.52 -15.01 -2.16
CA ALA A 167 -18.81 -15.88 -1.23
C ALA A 167 -18.95 -15.41 0.22
N ILE A 168 -18.96 -14.10 0.48
CA ILE A 168 -19.22 -13.50 1.81
C ILE A 168 -20.63 -13.89 2.26
N LYS A 169 -21.61 -13.76 1.39
CA LYS A 169 -23.00 -14.16 1.69
C LYS A 169 -23.11 -15.66 1.97
N ALA A 170 -22.49 -16.49 1.13
CA ALA A 170 -22.47 -17.94 1.29
C ALA A 170 -21.76 -18.39 2.58
N ALA A 171 -20.80 -17.61 3.07
CA ALA A 171 -20.15 -17.83 4.36
C ALA A 171 -21.04 -17.45 5.58
N GLY A 172 -22.28 -16.99 5.36
CA GLY A 172 -23.26 -16.72 6.39
C GLY A 172 -23.26 -15.28 6.92
N PHE A 173 -22.45 -14.38 6.39
CA PHE A 173 -22.47 -12.98 6.79
C PHE A 173 -23.72 -12.28 6.29
N THR A 174 -24.23 -11.34 7.10
CA THR A 174 -25.43 -10.58 6.81
C THR A 174 -25.17 -9.10 6.58
N THR A 175 -24.13 -8.57 7.20
CA THR A 175 -23.75 -7.16 7.11
C THR A 175 -22.29 -7.04 6.68
N LEU A 176 -22.05 -6.19 5.68
CA LEU A 176 -20.73 -5.82 5.18
C LEU A 176 -20.43 -4.38 5.60
N ILE A 177 -19.35 -4.18 6.35
CA ILE A 177 -18.90 -2.84 6.76
C ILE A 177 -17.66 -2.45 5.96
N ASP A 178 -17.75 -1.32 5.26
CA ASP A 178 -16.63 -0.73 4.55
C ASP A 178 -15.94 0.31 5.43
N ASN A 179 -14.74 0.00 5.87
CA ASN A 179 -13.89 0.91 6.63
C ASN A 179 -12.81 1.59 5.77
N ARG A 180 -12.88 1.47 4.44
CA ARG A 180 -11.88 2.03 3.56
C ARG A 180 -12.34 3.34 2.93
N PRO A 181 -11.58 4.46 3.04
CA PRO A 181 -11.91 5.70 2.35
C PRO A 181 -11.78 5.58 0.83
N ASP A 182 -12.70 6.17 0.09
CA ASP A 182 -12.72 6.18 -1.37
C ASP A 182 -11.46 6.77 -2.00
N GLY A 183 -10.82 7.74 -1.32
CA GLY A 183 -9.58 8.35 -1.79
C GLY A 183 -8.36 7.41 -1.82
N GLU A 184 -8.47 6.20 -1.24
CA GLU A 184 -7.38 5.22 -1.21
C GLU A 184 -7.49 4.16 -2.32
N ILE A 185 -8.55 4.16 -3.13
CA ILE A 185 -8.90 3.05 -4.02
C ILE A 185 -9.38 3.52 -5.40
N PRO A 186 -9.22 2.68 -6.44
CA PRO A 186 -9.79 2.97 -7.76
C PRO A 186 -11.32 3.07 -7.72
N GLY A 187 -11.91 3.86 -8.62
CA GLY A 187 -13.34 4.10 -8.69
C GLY A 187 -14.21 2.82 -8.75
N SER A 188 -13.70 1.77 -9.37
CA SER A 188 -14.37 0.46 -9.46
C SER A 188 -14.52 -0.29 -8.12
N LEU A 189 -13.85 0.15 -7.06
CA LEU A 189 -13.91 -0.45 -5.72
C LEU A 189 -14.38 0.55 -4.66
N GLN A 190 -14.79 1.75 -5.06
CA GLN A 190 -15.29 2.79 -4.15
C GLN A 190 -16.65 2.42 -3.56
N THR A 191 -17.02 3.12 -2.51
CA THR A 191 -18.18 2.88 -1.66
C THR A 191 -19.44 2.55 -2.46
N GLU A 192 -19.75 3.30 -3.53
CA GLU A 192 -21.00 3.10 -4.30
C GLU A 192 -20.98 1.81 -5.12
N ALA A 193 -19.84 1.49 -5.75
CA ALA A 193 -19.69 0.23 -6.48
C ALA A 193 -19.78 -0.98 -5.54
N MET A 194 -19.14 -0.88 -4.37
CA MET A 194 -19.15 -1.93 -3.34
C MET A 194 -20.56 -2.10 -2.74
N ARG A 195 -21.27 -1.00 -2.49
CA ARG A 195 -22.65 -1.00 -2.01
C ARG A 195 -23.56 -1.75 -2.98
N THR A 196 -23.55 -1.34 -4.26
CA THR A 196 -24.38 -1.95 -5.29
C THR A 196 -24.15 -3.46 -5.38
N ALA A 197 -22.90 -3.90 -5.34
CA ALA A 197 -22.56 -5.32 -5.41
C ALA A 197 -22.97 -6.08 -4.13
N ALA A 198 -22.82 -5.49 -2.96
CA ALA A 198 -23.20 -6.09 -1.69
C ALA A 198 -24.72 -6.26 -1.56
N GLU A 199 -25.47 -5.21 -1.89
CA GLU A 199 -26.93 -5.23 -1.87
C GLU A 199 -27.51 -6.21 -2.90
N ALA A 200 -26.91 -6.28 -4.10
CA ALA A 200 -27.28 -7.28 -5.10
C ALA A 200 -27.05 -8.73 -4.61
N ALA A 201 -26.05 -8.95 -3.75
CA ALA A 201 -25.79 -10.24 -3.11
C ALA A 201 -26.68 -10.49 -1.87
N GLY A 202 -27.53 -9.54 -1.48
CA GLY A 202 -28.41 -9.64 -0.30
C GLY A 202 -27.68 -9.40 1.03
N LEU A 203 -26.61 -8.61 1.00
CA LEU A 203 -25.90 -8.14 2.20
C LEU A 203 -26.39 -6.73 2.57
N THR A 204 -26.51 -6.43 3.86
CA THR A 204 -26.64 -5.05 4.34
C THR A 204 -25.27 -4.37 4.25
N PHE A 205 -25.18 -3.24 3.56
CA PHE A 205 -23.93 -2.51 3.38
C PHE A 205 -23.89 -1.23 4.24
N VAL A 206 -22.81 -1.05 4.98
CA VAL A 206 -22.59 0.14 5.82
C VAL A 206 -21.20 0.71 5.55
N ALA A 207 -21.12 1.97 5.10
CA ALA A 207 -19.85 2.66 4.93
C ALA A 207 -19.49 3.47 6.16
N ILE A 208 -18.34 3.16 6.76
CA ILE A 208 -17.75 3.89 7.90
C ILE A 208 -16.27 4.09 7.59
N PRO A 209 -15.92 5.05 6.75
CA PRO A 209 -14.53 5.24 6.33
C PRO A 209 -13.64 5.64 7.51
N LEU A 210 -12.56 4.89 7.72
CA LEU A 210 -11.58 5.10 8.78
C LEU A 210 -10.28 5.62 8.20
N MET A 211 -9.89 6.84 8.57
CA MET A 211 -8.60 7.41 8.18
C MET A 211 -7.46 6.75 8.97
N PRO A 212 -6.32 6.45 8.31
CA PRO A 212 -5.15 5.91 9.00
C PRO A 212 -4.70 6.79 10.17
N GLY A 213 -4.58 6.19 11.37
CA GLY A 213 -4.14 6.90 12.57
C GLY A 213 -5.17 7.85 13.20
N ASN A 214 -6.38 7.96 12.65
CA ASN A 214 -7.42 8.85 13.15
C ASN A 214 -8.80 8.14 13.19
N ILE A 215 -8.96 7.20 14.12
CA ILE A 215 -10.26 6.59 14.43
C ILE A 215 -10.91 7.43 15.53
N THR A 216 -12.00 8.10 15.21
CA THR A 216 -12.72 8.98 16.14
C THR A 216 -13.73 8.19 16.99
N ASP A 217 -14.20 8.77 18.09
CA ASP A 217 -15.25 8.17 18.93
C ASP A 217 -16.57 8.04 18.16
N ALA A 218 -16.83 8.97 17.22
CA ALA A 218 -17.96 8.85 16.31
C ALA A 218 -17.85 7.61 15.41
N ASN A 219 -16.67 7.28 14.91
CA ASN A 219 -16.43 6.06 14.16
C ASN A 219 -16.67 4.80 15.00
N ILE A 220 -16.19 4.80 16.26
CA ILE A 220 -16.37 3.67 17.18
C ILE A 220 -17.86 3.44 17.45
N LYS A 221 -18.61 4.49 17.76
CA LYS A 221 -20.05 4.44 17.99
C LYS A 221 -20.83 3.98 16.75
N ALA A 222 -20.47 4.50 15.57
CA ALA A 222 -21.10 4.09 14.32
C ALA A 222 -20.86 2.61 14.01
N GLN A 223 -19.62 2.12 14.22
CA GLN A 223 -19.28 0.72 14.03
C GLN A 223 -20.03 -0.19 14.99
N ALA A 224 -20.11 0.18 16.28
CA ALA A 224 -20.86 -0.54 17.30
C ALA A 224 -22.36 -0.60 16.95
N ALA A 225 -22.95 0.52 16.54
CA ALA A 225 -24.35 0.58 16.13
C ALA A 225 -24.64 -0.29 14.91
N ALA A 226 -23.77 -0.26 13.90
CA ALA A 226 -23.90 -1.08 12.71
C ALA A 226 -23.79 -2.58 13.05
N ALA A 227 -22.87 -2.96 13.94
CA ALA A 227 -22.74 -4.33 14.41
C ALA A 227 -23.95 -4.79 15.23
N ALA A 228 -24.48 -3.95 16.12
CA ALA A 228 -25.66 -4.24 16.91
C ALA A 228 -26.95 -4.36 16.09
N ALA A 229 -27.07 -3.58 15.01
CA ALA A 229 -28.21 -3.62 14.09
C ALA A 229 -28.16 -4.82 13.13
N SER A 230 -27.06 -5.54 13.06
CA SER A 230 -26.89 -6.67 12.16
C SER A 230 -27.78 -7.86 12.59
N LYS A 231 -28.47 -8.47 11.61
CA LYS A 231 -29.31 -9.65 11.84
C LYS A 231 -28.51 -10.97 11.94
N GLY A 232 -27.19 -10.91 11.80
CA GLY A 232 -26.30 -12.06 11.86
C GLY A 232 -24.84 -11.60 11.83
N PRO A 233 -23.89 -12.48 11.49
CA PRO A 233 -22.46 -12.15 11.51
C PRO A 233 -22.08 -10.97 10.62
N VAL A 234 -21.18 -10.13 11.11
CA VAL A 234 -20.64 -8.93 10.44
C VAL A 234 -19.32 -9.23 9.80
N PHE A 235 -19.14 -8.77 8.57
CA PHE A 235 -17.87 -8.80 7.86
C PHE A 235 -17.41 -7.36 7.61
N ALA A 236 -16.25 -6.97 8.16
CA ALA A 236 -15.69 -5.65 7.98
C ALA A 236 -14.38 -5.72 7.18
N TYR A 237 -14.19 -4.81 6.24
CA TYR A 237 -12.94 -4.75 5.46
C TYR A 237 -12.35 -3.34 5.43
N CYS A 238 -11.03 -3.30 5.23
CA CYS A 238 -10.27 -2.09 4.92
C CYS A 238 -9.07 -2.44 4.04
N ALA A 239 -7.99 -1.65 4.02
CA ALA A 239 -6.80 -1.97 3.21
C ALA A 239 -6.14 -3.32 3.57
N SER A 240 -6.02 -3.62 4.87
CA SER A 240 -5.32 -4.82 5.40
C SER A 240 -6.11 -5.56 6.49
N GLY A 241 -7.28 -5.04 6.89
CA GLY A 241 -8.02 -5.51 8.06
C GLY A 241 -7.60 -4.86 9.38
N ASN A 242 -6.48 -4.13 9.42
CA ASN A 242 -5.96 -3.56 10.67
C ASN A 242 -6.89 -2.50 11.27
N ARG A 243 -7.40 -1.54 10.46
CA ARG A 243 -8.35 -0.52 10.94
C ARG A 243 -9.64 -1.14 11.47
N CYS A 244 -10.15 -2.17 10.79
CA CYS A 244 -11.31 -2.93 11.25
C CYS A 244 -11.07 -3.61 12.61
N SER A 245 -9.87 -4.18 12.81
CA SER A 245 -9.47 -4.80 14.07
C SER A 245 -9.31 -3.78 15.19
N GLN A 246 -8.77 -2.60 14.88
CA GLN A 246 -8.62 -1.51 15.85
C GLN A 246 -9.97 -0.98 16.33
N VAL A 247 -10.90 -0.68 15.41
CA VAL A 247 -12.22 -0.20 15.79
C VAL A 247 -13.03 -1.28 16.50
N TRP A 248 -12.88 -2.57 16.10
CA TRP A 248 -13.48 -3.69 16.78
C TRP A 248 -13.02 -3.79 18.25
N ALA A 249 -11.72 -3.67 18.50
CA ALA A 249 -11.20 -3.70 19.87
C ALA A 249 -11.75 -2.54 20.71
N MET A 250 -11.78 -1.33 20.13
CA MET A 250 -12.27 -0.14 20.84
C MET A 250 -13.78 -0.16 21.10
N MET A 251 -14.60 -0.68 20.16
CA MET A 251 -16.05 -0.75 20.38
C MET A 251 -16.46 -1.83 21.40
N ASN A 252 -15.56 -2.78 21.70
CA ASN A 252 -15.79 -3.82 22.72
C ASN A 252 -15.06 -3.52 24.04
N ALA A 253 -14.49 -2.33 24.19
CA ALA A 253 -13.86 -1.90 25.43
C ALA A 253 -14.89 -1.93 26.57
N GLY A 254 -14.47 -2.47 27.73
CA GLY A 254 -15.36 -2.67 28.89
C GLY A 254 -16.24 -3.92 28.80
N ALA A 255 -16.55 -4.44 27.61
CA ALA A 255 -17.29 -5.69 27.45
C ALA A 255 -16.38 -6.94 27.53
N GLN A 256 -15.10 -6.78 27.23
CA GLN A 256 -14.08 -7.83 27.30
C GLN A 256 -12.78 -7.28 27.92
N PRO A 257 -11.95 -8.12 28.55
CA PRO A 257 -10.64 -7.70 29.05
C PRO A 257 -9.76 -7.15 27.91
N THR A 258 -9.04 -6.08 28.15
CA THR A 258 -8.14 -5.44 27.17
C THR A 258 -7.14 -6.41 26.56
N ASP A 259 -6.59 -7.35 27.37
CA ASP A 259 -5.68 -8.38 26.87
C ASP A 259 -6.33 -9.29 25.81
N ALA A 260 -7.61 -9.63 25.97
CA ALA A 260 -8.35 -10.40 24.97
C ALA A 260 -8.57 -9.59 23.70
N LEU A 261 -8.95 -8.30 23.84
CA LEU A 261 -9.17 -7.38 22.71
C LEU A 261 -7.90 -7.13 21.88
N ILE A 262 -6.73 -7.23 22.49
CA ILE A 262 -5.43 -7.15 21.82
C ILE A 262 -4.99 -8.52 21.28
N GLY A 263 -5.16 -9.57 22.09
CA GLY A 263 -4.67 -10.92 21.79
C GLY A 263 -5.41 -11.62 20.65
N ILE A 264 -6.73 -11.38 20.50
CA ILE A 264 -7.52 -11.98 19.43
C ILE A 264 -7.04 -11.51 18.05
N PRO A 265 -6.94 -10.20 17.76
CA PRO A 265 -6.40 -9.72 16.48
C PRO A 265 -4.93 -10.09 16.26
N ALA A 266 -4.13 -10.23 17.32
CA ALA A 266 -2.73 -10.62 17.22
C ALA A 266 -2.53 -12.00 16.56
N ARG A 267 -3.49 -12.93 16.67
CA ARG A 267 -3.49 -14.24 16.00
C ARG A 267 -3.42 -14.11 14.47
N PHE A 268 -3.91 -13.00 13.95
CA PHE A 268 -3.90 -12.67 12.51
C PHE A 268 -2.81 -11.67 12.13
N GLY A 269 -1.85 -11.41 13.04
CA GLY A 269 -0.73 -10.49 12.81
C GLY A 269 -1.04 -9.01 13.03
N TYR A 270 -2.20 -8.66 13.60
CA TYR A 270 -2.54 -7.29 13.94
C TYR A 270 -1.98 -6.90 15.30
N GLN A 271 -1.13 -5.89 15.35
CA GLN A 271 -0.52 -5.42 16.61
C GLN A 271 -1.30 -4.23 17.15
N LEU A 272 -2.12 -4.46 18.16
CA LEU A 272 -2.95 -3.44 18.80
C LEU A 272 -2.40 -2.96 20.14
N GLU A 273 -1.26 -3.47 20.61
CA GLU A 273 -0.61 -3.05 21.86
C GLU A 273 -0.45 -1.53 22.01
N PRO A 274 -0.09 -0.76 20.94
CA PRO A 274 -0.03 0.69 21.03
C PRO A 274 -1.35 1.40 21.35
N LEU A 275 -2.48 0.70 21.24
CA LEU A 275 -3.83 1.23 21.53
C LEU A 275 -4.32 0.86 22.94
N ARG A 276 -3.55 0.10 23.74
CA ARG A 276 -3.93 -0.37 25.07
C ARG A 276 -4.50 0.75 25.95
N ALA A 277 -3.74 1.83 26.11
CA ALA A 277 -4.16 2.96 26.94
C ALA A 277 -5.50 3.57 26.50
N ARG A 278 -5.77 3.60 25.21
CA ARG A 278 -7.03 4.12 24.66
C ARG A 278 -8.18 3.13 24.90
N ILE A 279 -7.92 1.82 24.74
CA ILE A 279 -8.93 0.77 25.02
C ILE A 279 -9.29 0.80 26.51
N ASP A 280 -8.28 0.90 27.39
CA ASP A 280 -8.52 0.98 28.85
C ASP A 280 -9.31 2.25 29.22
N ALA A 281 -8.99 3.40 28.60
CA ALA A 281 -9.75 4.63 28.82
C ALA A 281 -11.22 4.52 28.37
N LEU A 282 -11.47 3.88 27.22
CA LEU A 282 -12.83 3.61 26.73
C LEU A 282 -13.60 2.60 27.59
N ALA A 283 -12.89 1.71 28.28
CA ALA A 283 -13.50 0.73 29.21
C ALA A 283 -13.89 1.36 30.55
N ALA A 284 -13.25 2.46 30.93
CA ALA A 284 -13.47 3.15 32.21
C ALA A 284 -14.56 4.23 32.17
N GLY A 285 -14.96 4.66 30.98
CA GLY A 285 -15.91 5.76 30.78
C GLY A 285 -17.12 5.44 29.99
#